data_f428c4db337e7b2a9724d4bac15f8fc4
#
_entry.id   f428c4db337e7b2a9724d4bac15f8fc4
#
_cell.length_a   1.000
_cell.length_b   1.000
_cell.length_c   1.000
_cell.angle_alpha   90.00
_cell.angle_beta   90.00
_cell.angle_gamma   90.00
#
_symmetry.space_group_name_H-M   'P 1'
#
loop_
_entity.id
_entity.type
_entity.pdbx_description
1 polymer ?
#
loop_
_entity_poly.entity_id
_entity_poly.type
_entity_poly.pdbx_seq_one_letter_code
_entity_poly.pdbx_strand_id
1 'polypeptide(L)'
;MTKLSVNINKIATLRNARGGNVPDLLKVATDIQKFGAEGITIHPRPDERHIRYQDARDLKSIVYTEYNIEGNPEKTFIDLVLEIKPTQVTLVPDAIDAITSNAGWDTIKHASYLTEIVQEFQRNGIRASIFVDPVLEMIEGAKKIGTERIELYTEAFAHQYSLGNQNGILPYTQSAILANELGLGINAGHDLSLDNIQFFKQNIPGLLEVSIGHALISEAIYLGLDNVVNMYLQKLK
;
A
#
# COMPACT_ATOMS: atom_id res chain seq x y z
N MET A 1 -16.55 -3.23 -5.64
CA MET A 1 -16.38 -2.10 -4.70
C MET A 1 -14.91 -2.01 -4.36
N THR A 2 -14.33 -0.83 -4.36
CA THR A 2 -12.91 -0.64 -4.02
C THR A 2 -12.72 -0.80 -2.51
N LYS A 3 -11.75 -1.62 -2.10
CA LYS A 3 -11.45 -1.89 -0.69
C LYS A 3 -10.58 -0.80 -0.06
N LEU A 4 -10.76 -0.56 1.22
CA LEU A 4 -9.88 0.27 2.04
C LEU A 4 -8.93 -0.61 2.84
N SER A 5 -7.63 -0.51 2.56
CA SER A 5 -6.55 -0.98 3.44
C SER A 5 -5.97 0.21 4.20
N VAL A 6 -5.83 0.07 5.51
CA VAL A 6 -5.27 1.14 6.35
C VAL A 6 -3.82 0.83 6.66
N ASN A 7 -2.93 1.72 6.21
CA ASN A 7 -1.50 1.63 6.55
C ASN A 7 -1.27 2.24 7.94
N ILE A 8 -0.90 1.39 8.90
CA ILE A 8 -0.77 1.75 10.33
C ILE A 8 0.63 2.18 10.76
N ASN A 9 1.54 2.44 9.81
CA ASN A 9 2.91 2.86 10.12
C ASN A 9 2.95 4.10 11.03
N LYS A 10 2.07 5.08 10.81
CA LYS A 10 2.05 6.32 11.62
C LYS A 10 1.59 6.09 13.05
N ILE A 11 0.76 5.10 13.31
CA ILE A 11 0.42 4.64 14.67
C ILE A 11 1.69 4.11 15.36
N ALA A 12 2.45 3.28 14.67
CA ALA A 12 3.72 2.75 15.19
C ALA A 12 4.76 3.87 15.40
N THR A 13 4.82 4.86 14.51
CA THR A 13 5.67 6.06 14.69
C THR A 13 5.33 6.80 15.98
N LEU A 14 4.02 7.04 16.22
CA LEU A 14 3.57 7.72 17.44
C LEU A 14 3.90 6.90 18.70
N ARG A 15 3.69 5.58 18.69
CA ARG A 15 4.10 4.68 19.76
C ARG A 15 5.61 4.78 20.05
N ASN A 16 6.43 4.72 19.00
CA ASN A 16 7.90 4.71 19.15
C ASN A 16 8.46 6.04 19.65
N ALA A 17 7.77 7.16 19.40
CA ALA A 17 8.21 8.49 19.84
C ALA A 17 8.37 8.60 21.38
N ARG A 18 7.72 7.71 22.16
CA ARG A 18 7.79 7.74 23.62
C ARG A 18 8.32 6.44 24.27
N GLY A 19 8.59 5.41 23.49
CA GLY A 19 9.23 4.16 23.96
C GLY A 19 8.31 3.22 24.77
N GLY A 20 6.99 3.47 24.82
CA GLY A 20 6.02 2.57 25.44
C GLY A 20 5.24 1.74 24.44
N ASN A 21 4.01 1.30 24.80
CA ASN A 21 3.05 0.64 23.92
C ASN A 21 1.76 1.48 23.75
N VAL A 22 1.87 2.80 23.72
CA VAL A 22 0.73 3.70 23.51
C VAL A 22 1.04 4.63 22.35
N PRO A 23 0.18 4.63 21.31
CA PRO A 23 -0.99 3.76 21.11
C PRO A 23 -0.62 2.29 20.93
N ASP A 24 -1.47 1.37 21.42
CA ASP A 24 -1.31 -0.07 21.22
C ASP A 24 -1.62 -0.43 19.76
N LEU A 25 -0.60 -0.86 19.02
CA LEU A 25 -0.68 -1.12 17.58
C LEU A 25 -1.66 -2.25 17.26
N LEU A 26 -1.66 -3.33 18.05
CA LEU A 26 -2.54 -4.48 17.83
C LEU A 26 -4.00 -4.12 18.08
N LYS A 27 -4.25 -3.36 19.16
CA LYS A 27 -5.58 -2.83 19.46
C LYS A 27 -6.07 -1.94 18.33
N VAL A 28 -5.25 -1.00 17.86
CA VAL A 28 -5.63 -0.09 16.77
C VAL A 28 -5.92 -0.86 15.49
N ALA A 29 -5.09 -1.85 15.10
CA ALA A 29 -5.35 -2.70 13.94
C ALA A 29 -6.66 -3.48 14.06
N THR A 30 -6.97 -3.99 15.27
CA THR A 30 -8.23 -4.67 15.55
C THR A 30 -9.42 -3.73 15.42
N ASP A 31 -9.32 -2.52 15.97
CA ASP A 31 -10.42 -1.53 15.95
C ASP A 31 -10.67 -1.03 14.51
N ILE A 32 -9.64 -0.74 13.72
CA ILE A 32 -9.75 -0.34 12.30
C ILE A 32 -10.55 -1.38 11.49
N GLN A 33 -10.29 -2.66 11.69
CA GLN A 33 -11.04 -3.73 11.03
C GLN A 33 -12.52 -3.76 11.48
N LYS A 34 -12.79 -3.53 12.79
CA LYS A 34 -14.15 -3.41 13.31
C LYS A 34 -14.90 -2.20 12.76
N PHE A 35 -14.20 -1.11 12.45
CA PHE A 35 -14.77 0.08 11.81
C PHE A 35 -15.07 -0.13 10.32
N GLY A 36 -14.69 -1.27 9.76
CA GLY A 36 -15.05 -1.70 8.43
C GLY A 36 -13.93 -1.66 7.39
N ALA A 37 -12.70 -1.34 7.78
CA ALA A 37 -11.56 -1.46 6.87
C ALA A 37 -11.37 -2.92 6.44
N GLU A 38 -11.06 -3.13 5.17
CA GLU A 38 -10.98 -4.44 4.54
C GLU A 38 -9.55 -4.94 4.40
N GLY A 39 -8.56 -4.15 4.85
CA GLY A 39 -7.15 -4.51 4.90
C GLY A 39 -6.36 -3.72 5.94
N ILE A 40 -5.27 -4.32 6.36
CA ILE A 40 -4.21 -3.70 7.17
C ILE A 40 -2.92 -3.77 6.37
N THR A 41 -2.30 -2.62 6.17
CA THR A 41 -1.01 -2.50 5.49
C THR A 41 0.06 -2.05 6.48
N ILE A 42 1.24 -2.65 6.39
CA ILE A 42 2.43 -2.25 7.13
C ILE A 42 3.67 -2.21 6.23
N HIS A 43 4.66 -1.39 6.62
CA HIS A 43 5.96 -1.35 5.97
C HIS A 43 7.07 -1.46 7.01
N PRO A 44 7.51 -2.68 7.38
CA PRO A 44 8.61 -2.89 8.33
C PRO A 44 9.94 -2.54 7.64
N ARG A 45 10.46 -1.34 7.88
CA ARG A 45 11.77 -0.94 7.35
C ARG A 45 12.91 -1.59 8.12
N PRO A 46 14.10 -1.75 7.51
CA PRO A 46 15.24 -2.41 8.18
C PRO A 46 15.68 -1.74 9.48
N ASP A 47 15.47 -0.44 9.63
CA ASP A 47 15.81 0.34 10.84
C ASP A 47 14.67 0.35 11.89
N GLU A 48 13.56 -0.32 11.62
CA GLU A 48 12.41 -0.42 12.53
C GLU A 48 11.90 0.94 13.07
N ARG A 49 12.08 2.03 12.30
CA ARG A 49 11.71 3.40 12.73
C ARG A 49 10.24 3.56 13.09
N HIS A 50 9.37 2.68 12.58
CA HIS A 50 7.95 2.61 12.91
C HIS A 50 7.51 1.17 13.19
N ILE A 51 7.12 0.37 12.21
CA ILE A 51 6.79 -1.05 12.38
C ILE A 51 8.07 -1.82 12.70
N ARG A 52 8.04 -2.59 13.78
CA ARG A 52 9.10 -3.52 14.15
C ARG A 52 8.82 -4.88 13.50
N TYR A 53 9.83 -5.68 13.29
CA TYR A 53 9.65 -7.04 12.75
C TYR A 53 8.78 -7.90 13.67
N GLN A 54 8.86 -7.67 15.00
CA GLN A 54 7.97 -8.34 15.93
C GLN A 54 6.51 -7.89 15.79
N ASP A 55 6.24 -6.59 15.52
CA ASP A 55 4.88 -6.12 15.24
C ASP A 55 4.29 -6.85 14.04
N ALA A 56 5.10 -7.06 12.99
CA ALA A 56 4.63 -7.74 11.78
C ALA A 56 4.22 -9.21 12.07
N ARG A 57 4.95 -9.89 12.98
CA ARG A 57 4.60 -11.24 13.43
C ARG A 57 3.32 -11.25 14.28
N ASP A 58 3.22 -10.35 15.24
CA ASP A 58 2.10 -10.28 16.18
C ASP A 58 0.78 -9.93 15.44
N LEU A 59 0.84 -9.03 14.47
CA LEU A 59 -0.31 -8.67 13.62
C LEU A 59 -0.89 -9.84 12.85
N LYS A 60 -0.08 -10.85 12.48
CA LYS A 60 -0.56 -12.04 11.76
C LYS A 60 -1.71 -12.74 12.45
N SER A 61 -1.69 -12.78 13.77
CA SER A 61 -2.68 -13.52 14.57
C SER A 61 -4.01 -12.77 14.71
N ILE A 62 -4.02 -11.45 14.49
CA ILE A 62 -5.20 -10.59 14.75
C ILE A 62 -5.78 -9.94 13.49
N VAL A 63 -5.03 -9.93 12.39
CA VAL A 63 -5.55 -9.44 11.11
C VAL A 63 -6.37 -10.55 10.46
N TYR A 64 -7.69 -10.35 10.40
CA TYR A 64 -8.66 -11.27 9.80
C TYR A 64 -9.19 -10.79 8.45
N THR A 65 -8.82 -9.59 8.03
CA THR A 65 -9.05 -9.01 6.72
C THR A 65 -7.82 -9.25 5.82
N GLU A 66 -7.61 -8.45 4.80
CA GLU A 66 -6.40 -8.54 3.96
C GLU A 66 -5.17 -8.02 4.73
N TYR A 67 -4.12 -8.82 4.82
CA TYR A 67 -2.85 -8.41 5.43
C TYR A 67 -1.82 -8.17 4.32
N ASN A 68 -1.42 -6.91 4.13
CA ASN A 68 -0.43 -6.49 3.15
C ASN A 68 0.86 -6.02 3.86
N ILE A 69 2.00 -6.57 3.45
CA ILE A 69 3.34 -6.14 3.92
C ILE A 69 4.08 -5.50 2.76
N GLU A 70 4.44 -4.23 2.90
CA GLU A 70 5.22 -3.48 1.93
C GLU A 70 6.70 -3.50 2.29
N GLY A 71 7.58 -3.50 1.30
CA GLY A 71 9.01 -3.34 1.53
C GLY A 71 9.88 -3.56 0.31
N ASN A 72 11.14 -3.12 0.44
CA ASN A 72 12.19 -3.46 -0.52
C ASN A 72 12.57 -4.93 -0.31
N PRO A 73 12.61 -5.75 -1.37
CA PRO A 73 12.85 -7.18 -1.27
C PRO A 73 14.32 -7.53 -0.99
N GLU A 74 14.88 -6.96 0.07
CA GLU A 74 16.15 -7.39 0.64
C GLU A 74 15.98 -8.73 1.38
N LYS A 75 17.07 -9.45 1.61
CA LYS A 75 17.01 -10.78 2.20
C LYS A 75 16.24 -10.83 3.52
N THR A 76 16.46 -9.89 4.42
CA THR A 76 15.77 -9.82 5.72
C THR A 76 14.27 -9.61 5.58
N PHE A 77 13.84 -8.81 4.61
CA PHE A 77 12.44 -8.59 4.29
C PHE A 77 11.81 -9.86 3.68
N ILE A 78 12.49 -10.49 2.71
CA ILE A 78 12.03 -11.73 2.09
C ILE A 78 11.83 -12.82 3.16
N ASP A 79 12.82 -13.03 4.02
CA ASP A 79 12.76 -14.02 5.11
C ASP A 79 11.55 -13.74 6.03
N LEU A 80 11.31 -12.48 6.41
CA LEU A 80 10.17 -12.08 7.24
C LEU A 80 8.82 -12.36 6.55
N VAL A 81 8.69 -12.01 5.27
CA VAL A 81 7.45 -12.23 4.51
C VAL A 81 7.17 -13.72 4.34
N LEU A 82 8.20 -14.53 4.05
CA LEU A 82 8.06 -15.99 3.94
C LEU A 82 7.72 -16.67 5.28
N GLU A 83 8.19 -16.12 6.39
CA GLU A 83 7.84 -16.57 7.74
C GLU A 83 6.37 -16.27 8.06
N ILE A 84 5.93 -15.03 7.83
CA ILE A 84 4.59 -14.54 8.19
C ILE A 84 3.52 -15.07 7.24
N LYS A 85 3.82 -15.18 5.96
CA LYS A 85 2.88 -15.52 4.89
C LYS A 85 1.63 -14.62 4.93
N PRO A 86 1.80 -13.30 4.65
CA PRO A 86 0.67 -12.38 4.57
C PRO A 86 -0.23 -12.73 3.37
N THR A 87 -1.39 -12.11 3.28
CA THR A 87 -2.27 -12.25 2.10
C THR A 87 -1.61 -11.67 0.85
N GLN A 88 -0.92 -10.55 1.00
CA GLN A 88 -0.23 -9.84 -0.07
C GLN A 88 1.11 -9.29 0.41
N VAL A 89 2.05 -9.23 -0.49
CA VAL A 89 3.27 -8.44 -0.38
C VAL A 89 3.28 -7.39 -1.48
N THR A 90 3.59 -6.12 -1.14
CA THR A 90 3.82 -5.05 -2.12
C THR A 90 5.30 -4.71 -2.14
N LEU A 91 5.95 -4.94 -3.29
CA LEU A 91 7.37 -4.66 -3.49
C LEU A 91 7.57 -3.18 -3.80
N VAL A 92 8.36 -2.47 -2.98
CA VAL A 92 8.69 -1.05 -3.16
C VAL A 92 10.20 -0.88 -3.29
N PRO A 93 10.70 0.06 -4.16
CA PRO A 93 12.14 0.21 -4.43
C PRO A 93 12.88 1.08 -3.40
N ASP A 94 12.32 1.27 -2.22
CA ASP A 94 12.85 2.22 -1.24
C ASP A 94 14.27 1.88 -0.82
N ALA A 95 15.18 2.84 -0.96
CA ALA A 95 16.50 2.74 -0.33
C ALA A 95 16.37 2.77 1.21
N ILE A 96 17.35 2.17 1.91
CA ILE A 96 17.33 2.05 3.38
C ILE A 96 17.21 3.43 4.05
N ASP A 97 17.84 4.46 3.49
CA ASP A 97 17.86 5.83 3.99
C ASP A 97 16.69 6.70 3.49
N ALA A 98 15.84 6.20 2.60
CA ALA A 98 14.69 6.95 2.11
C ALA A 98 13.71 7.26 3.26
N ILE A 99 13.30 8.53 3.38
CA ILE A 99 12.33 8.96 4.41
C ILE A 99 10.94 8.38 4.12
N THR A 100 10.55 8.36 2.87
CA THR A 100 9.30 7.77 2.35
C THR A 100 9.54 7.25 0.95
N SER A 101 8.61 6.45 0.42
CA SER A 101 8.64 6.03 -0.99
C SER A 101 8.54 7.27 -1.88
N ASN A 102 9.38 7.35 -2.90
CA ASN A 102 9.48 8.50 -3.80
C ASN A 102 9.54 8.15 -5.29
N ALA A 103 9.47 6.86 -5.61
CA ALA A 103 9.41 6.35 -6.98
C ALA A 103 8.87 4.92 -7.00
N GLY A 104 8.28 4.51 -8.12
CA GLY A 104 7.95 3.12 -8.42
C GLY A 104 9.16 2.33 -8.96
N TRP A 105 9.00 1.03 -9.07
CA TRP A 105 10.00 0.15 -9.68
C TRP A 105 10.18 0.44 -11.18
N ASP A 106 11.42 0.52 -11.63
CA ASP A 106 11.77 0.31 -13.03
C ASP A 106 11.66 -1.19 -13.34
N THR A 107 10.49 -1.61 -13.79
CA THR A 107 10.15 -3.01 -14.04
C THR A 107 10.88 -3.60 -15.27
N ILE A 108 11.47 -2.75 -16.11
CA ILE A 108 12.27 -3.18 -17.25
C ILE A 108 13.70 -3.49 -16.78
N LYS A 109 14.32 -2.53 -16.13
CA LYS A 109 15.69 -2.63 -15.63
C LYS A 109 15.86 -3.76 -14.61
N HIS A 110 14.88 -3.95 -13.75
CA HIS A 110 14.92 -4.90 -12.64
C HIS A 110 14.11 -6.18 -12.90
N ALA A 111 13.73 -6.44 -14.18
CA ALA A 111 12.83 -7.54 -14.55
C ALA A 111 13.27 -8.91 -14.00
N SER A 112 14.52 -9.33 -14.22
CA SER A 112 15.01 -10.64 -13.76
C SER A 112 14.93 -10.78 -12.24
N TYR A 113 15.41 -9.77 -11.52
CA TYR A 113 15.41 -9.74 -10.07
C TYR A 113 13.99 -9.83 -9.49
N LEU A 114 13.07 -8.99 -9.97
CA LEU A 114 11.69 -8.99 -9.50
C LEU A 114 10.95 -10.27 -9.87
N THR A 115 11.26 -10.88 -11.05
CA THR A 115 10.65 -12.15 -11.46
C THR A 115 10.98 -13.28 -10.48
N GLU A 116 12.25 -13.41 -10.07
CA GLU A 116 12.66 -14.44 -9.11
C GLU A 116 11.93 -14.28 -7.78
N ILE A 117 11.82 -13.06 -7.27
CA ILE A 117 11.18 -12.75 -6.00
C ILE A 117 9.67 -12.96 -6.06
N VAL A 118 9.01 -12.45 -7.09
CA VAL A 118 7.57 -12.65 -7.30
C VAL A 118 7.24 -14.14 -7.34
N GLN A 119 7.99 -14.93 -8.09
CA GLN A 119 7.81 -16.38 -8.16
C GLN A 119 8.03 -17.08 -6.81
N GLU A 120 9.00 -16.59 -6.00
CA GLU A 120 9.25 -17.14 -4.66
C GLU A 120 8.04 -16.91 -3.74
N PHE A 121 7.49 -15.72 -3.72
CA PHE A 121 6.29 -15.42 -2.93
C PHE A 121 5.06 -16.20 -3.41
N GLN A 122 4.85 -16.29 -4.73
CA GLN A 122 3.73 -17.03 -5.32
C GLN A 122 3.80 -18.54 -5.00
N ARG A 123 5.00 -19.16 -5.06
CA ARG A 123 5.20 -20.57 -4.64
C ARG A 123 4.83 -20.81 -3.18
N ASN A 124 4.90 -19.77 -2.34
CA ASN A 124 4.53 -19.81 -0.92
C ASN A 124 3.07 -19.38 -0.66
N GLY A 125 2.26 -19.17 -1.71
CA GLY A 125 0.86 -18.79 -1.62
C GLY A 125 0.63 -17.33 -1.22
N ILE A 126 1.61 -16.47 -1.44
CA ILE A 126 1.57 -15.03 -1.15
C ILE A 126 1.34 -14.28 -2.45
N ARG A 127 0.28 -13.47 -2.54
CA ARG A 127 0.02 -12.62 -3.70
C ARG A 127 1.05 -11.50 -3.78
N ALA A 128 1.66 -11.31 -4.93
CA ALA A 128 2.62 -10.24 -5.16
C ALA A 128 1.97 -9.02 -5.85
N SER A 129 2.32 -7.84 -5.37
CA SER A 129 2.02 -6.54 -5.97
C SER A 129 3.33 -5.77 -6.15
N ILE A 130 3.45 -5.02 -7.26
CA ILE A 130 4.63 -4.18 -7.53
C ILE A 130 4.20 -2.72 -7.51
N PHE A 131 4.89 -1.92 -6.71
CA PHE A 131 4.71 -0.47 -6.63
C PHE A 131 5.32 0.20 -7.85
N VAL A 132 4.53 0.93 -8.64
CA VAL A 132 4.93 1.49 -9.94
C VAL A 132 4.43 2.92 -10.13
N ASP A 133 5.20 3.70 -10.89
CA ASP A 133 4.71 4.96 -11.44
C ASP A 133 3.69 4.70 -12.55
N PRO A 134 2.76 5.66 -12.83
CA PRO A 134 1.75 5.53 -13.88
C PRO A 134 2.36 5.73 -15.28
N VAL A 135 3.27 4.84 -15.66
CA VAL A 135 4.00 4.81 -16.92
C VAL A 135 3.71 3.49 -17.62
N LEU A 136 3.22 3.53 -18.86
CA LEU A 136 2.70 2.35 -19.56
C LEU A 136 3.73 1.24 -19.68
N GLU A 137 4.98 1.57 -19.97
CA GLU A 137 6.09 0.63 -20.07
C GLU A 137 6.35 -0.09 -18.74
N MET A 138 6.14 0.59 -17.61
CA MET A 138 6.29 -0.02 -16.28
C MET A 138 5.16 -1.02 -16.00
N ILE A 139 3.95 -0.73 -16.48
CA ILE A 139 2.80 -1.64 -16.37
C ILE A 139 3.01 -2.91 -17.21
N GLU A 140 3.47 -2.75 -18.46
CA GLU A 140 3.83 -3.88 -19.31
C GLU A 140 4.97 -4.74 -18.70
N GLY A 141 5.96 -4.06 -18.11
CA GLY A 141 7.07 -4.71 -17.41
C GLY A 141 6.57 -5.53 -16.22
N ALA A 142 5.68 -5.00 -15.41
CA ALA A 142 5.06 -5.70 -14.28
C ALA A 142 4.32 -6.97 -14.75
N LYS A 143 3.60 -6.90 -15.87
CA LYS A 143 2.98 -8.10 -16.48
C LYS A 143 4.00 -9.16 -16.89
N LYS A 144 5.11 -8.75 -17.51
CA LYS A 144 6.17 -9.68 -17.93
C LYS A 144 6.88 -10.35 -16.75
N ILE A 145 6.99 -9.65 -15.62
CA ILE A 145 7.50 -10.19 -14.34
C ILE A 145 6.57 -11.27 -13.78
N GLY A 146 5.27 -11.19 -14.06
CA GLY A 146 4.29 -12.18 -13.65
C GLY A 146 3.62 -11.87 -12.30
N THR A 147 3.65 -10.62 -11.86
CA THR A 147 2.92 -10.20 -10.66
C THR A 147 1.40 -10.27 -10.89
N GLU A 148 0.62 -10.46 -9.83
CA GLU A 148 -0.85 -10.47 -9.91
C GLU A 148 -1.45 -9.07 -9.83
N ARG A 149 -0.75 -8.15 -9.13
CA ARG A 149 -1.22 -6.77 -8.94
C ARG A 149 -0.11 -5.77 -9.16
N ILE A 150 -0.51 -4.57 -9.45
CA ILE A 150 0.31 -3.36 -9.33
C ILE A 150 -0.29 -2.44 -8.28
N GLU A 151 0.55 -1.60 -7.68
CA GLU A 151 0.12 -0.50 -6.86
C GLU A 151 0.62 0.81 -7.47
N LEU A 152 -0.31 1.68 -7.89
CA LEU A 152 0.00 2.96 -8.50
C LEU A 152 0.45 3.96 -7.43
N TYR A 153 1.63 4.54 -7.60
CA TYR A 153 2.16 5.62 -6.77
C TYR A 153 1.44 6.93 -7.08
N THR A 154 0.75 7.53 -6.11
CA THR A 154 -0.23 8.60 -6.35
C THR A 154 0.21 10.01 -5.94
N GLU A 155 1.47 10.23 -5.54
CA GLU A 155 1.95 11.54 -5.12
C GLU A 155 1.76 12.62 -6.20
N ALA A 156 2.21 12.34 -7.43
CA ALA A 156 2.10 13.30 -8.53
C ALA A 156 0.65 13.69 -8.83
N PHE A 157 -0.30 12.74 -8.74
CA PHE A 157 -1.73 13.04 -8.84
C PHE A 157 -2.19 13.94 -7.69
N ALA A 158 -1.88 13.55 -6.45
CA ALA A 158 -2.30 14.29 -5.26
C ALA A 158 -1.79 15.73 -5.27
N HIS A 159 -0.54 15.93 -5.68
CA HIS A 159 0.05 17.26 -5.86
C HIS A 159 -0.67 18.08 -6.93
N GLN A 160 -0.87 17.53 -8.13
CA GLN A 160 -1.60 18.23 -9.20
C GLN A 160 -3.04 18.57 -8.80
N TYR A 161 -3.72 17.63 -8.15
CA TYR A 161 -5.08 17.84 -7.66
C TYR A 161 -5.17 18.98 -6.65
N SER A 162 -4.23 19.07 -5.73
CA SER A 162 -4.15 20.18 -4.74
C SER A 162 -3.96 21.55 -5.38
N LEU A 163 -3.36 21.61 -6.57
CA LEU A 163 -3.22 22.83 -7.37
C LEU A 163 -4.45 23.09 -8.28
N GLY A 164 -5.52 22.31 -8.18
CA GLY A 164 -6.72 22.42 -9.01
C GLY A 164 -6.58 21.80 -10.40
N ASN A 165 -5.47 21.13 -10.71
CA ASN A 165 -5.26 20.48 -12.00
C ASN A 165 -5.79 19.04 -11.98
N GLN A 166 -7.03 18.84 -12.39
CA GLN A 166 -7.66 17.53 -12.49
C GLN A 166 -7.08 16.66 -13.62
N ASN A 167 -6.40 17.23 -14.62
CA ASN A 167 -5.79 16.45 -15.70
C ASN A 167 -4.61 15.59 -15.21
N GLY A 168 -4.09 15.83 -14.01
CA GLY A 168 -3.10 14.98 -13.37
C GLY A 168 -3.53 13.52 -13.20
N ILE A 169 -4.82 13.21 -13.35
CA ILE A 169 -5.36 11.84 -13.31
C ILE A 169 -5.12 11.05 -14.61
N LEU A 170 -4.90 11.71 -15.75
CA LEU A 170 -4.87 11.05 -17.07
C LEU A 170 -3.83 9.92 -17.19
N PRO A 171 -2.57 10.07 -16.73
CA PRO A 171 -1.60 8.97 -16.76
C PRO A 171 -2.08 7.74 -15.96
N TYR A 172 -2.75 7.97 -14.84
CA TYR A 172 -3.29 6.91 -13.97
C TYR A 172 -4.46 6.18 -14.64
N THR A 173 -5.37 6.92 -15.28
CA THR A 173 -6.48 6.34 -16.02
C THR A 173 -5.96 5.48 -17.18
N GLN A 174 -4.96 5.96 -17.93
CA GLN A 174 -4.35 5.21 -19.04
C GLN A 174 -3.65 3.94 -18.52
N SER A 175 -2.89 4.05 -17.43
CA SER A 175 -2.23 2.90 -16.78
C SER A 175 -3.24 1.88 -16.29
N ALA A 176 -4.37 2.32 -15.75
CA ALA A 176 -5.42 1.44 -15.27
C ALA A 176 -6.13 0.70 -16.42
N ILE A 177 -6.39 1.37 -17.54
CA ILE A 177 -6.94 0.73 -18.74
C ILE A 177 -6.01 -0.38 -19.22
N LEU A 178 -4.72 -0.06 -19.40
CA LEU A 178 -3.71 -1.04 -19.84
C LEU A 178 -3.59 -2.21 -18.85
N ALA A 179 -3.55 -1.93 -17.54
CA ALA A 179 -3.47 -2.97 -16.52
C ALA A 179 -4.65 -3.95 -16.59
N ASN A 180 -5.87 -3.43 -16.79
CA ASN A 180 -7.07 -4.27 -16.98
C ASN A 180 -6.97 -5.12 -18.26
N GLU A 181 -6.51 -4.55 -19.38
CA GLU A 181 -6.30 -5.30 -20.64
C GLU A 181 -5.27 -6.43 -20.47
N LEU A 182 -4.25 -6.19 -19.67
CA LEU A 182 -3.22 -7.18 -19.34
C LEU A 182 -3.65 -8.18 -18.25
N GLY A 183 -4.82 -7.99 -17.62
CA GLY A 183 -5.31 -8.84 -16.54
C GLY A 183 -4.55 -8.67 -15.23
N LEU A 184 -4.01 -7.47 -14.97
CA LEU A 184 -3.41 -7.10 -13.69
C LEU A 184 -4.46 -6.49 -12.77
N GLY A 185 -4.46 -6.89 -11.50
CA GLY A 185 -5.23 -6.19 -10.46
C GLY A 185 -4.59 -4.83 -10.13
N ILE A 186 -5.42 -3.84 -9.79
CA ILE A 186 -4.96 -2.47 -9.57
C ILE A 186 -5.22 -2.08 -8.12
N ASN A 187 -4.14 -1.78 -7.40
CA ASN A 187 -4.15 -1.07 -6.13
C ASN A 187 -3.59 0.35 -6.34
N ALA A 188 -3.81 1.23 -5.38
CA ALA A 188 -3.21 2.56 -5.37
C ALA A 188 -2.97 3.02 -3.93
N GLY A 189 -1.94 3.82 -3.72
CA GLY A 189 -1.61 4.30 -2.38
C GLY A 189 -0.64 5.46 -2.37
N HIS A 190 -0.34 5.89 -1.16
CA HIS A 190 0.60 6.89 -0.69
C HIS A 190 -0.07 8.22 -0.31
N ASP A 191 -0.46 9.11 -1.25
CA ASP A 191 -0.90 10.48 -0.96
C ASP A 191 -2.40 10.74 -1.19
N LEU A 192 -3.21 9.68 -1.27
CA LEU A 192 -4.65 9.82 -1.32
C LEU A 192 -5.20 10.24 0.06
N SER A 193 -6.18 11.13 0.05
CA SER A 193 -6.82 11.73 1.22
C SER A 193 -8.33 11.84 1.05
N LEU A 194 -9.06 12.26 2.08
CA LEU A 194 -10.49 12.55 1.96
C LEU A 194 -10.81 13.58 0.87
N ASP A 195 -9.87 14.46 0.52
CA ASP A 195 -10.12 15.49 -0.49
C ASP A 195 -10.12 14.94 -1.92
N ASN A 196 -9.24 13.96 -2.23
CA ASN A 196 -8.97 13.54 -3.60
C ASN A 196 -9.39 12.10 -3.94
N ILE A 197 -9.58 11.23 -2.93
CA ILE A 197 -9.80 9.80 -3.14
C ILE A 197 -11.06 9.47 -3.95
N GLN A 198 -12.15 10.22 -3.76
CA GLN A 198 -13.39 9.99 -4.51
C GLN A 198 -13.20 10.27 -5.99
N PHE A 199 -12.55 11.37 -6.32
CA PHE A 199 -12.22 11.72 -7.70
C PHE A 199 -11.28 10.68 -8.32
N PHE A 200 -10.24 10.26 -7.58
CA PHE A 200 -9.32 9.22 -8.03
C PHE A 200 -10.08 7.93 -8.35
N LYS A 201 -10.87 7.41 -7.40
CA LYS A 201 -11.65 6.18 -7.58
C LYS A 201 -12.60 6.22 -8.78
N GLN A 202 -13.24 7.37 -9.03
CA GLN A 202 -14.18 7.53 -10.15
C GLN A 202 -13.48 7.49 -11.51
N ASN A 203 -12.19 7.81 -11.57
CA ASN A 203 -11.42 7.90 -12.82
C ASN A 203 -10.47 6.72 -13.04
N ILE A 204 -10.37 5.77 -12.10
CA ILE A 204 -9.52 4.58 -12.22
C ILE A 204 -10.39 3.33 -12.41
N PRO A 205 -10.58 2.88 -13.67
CA PRO A 205 -11.36 1.68 -13.94
C PRO A 205 -10.67 0.45 -13.34
N GLY A 206 -11.44 -0.39 -12.65
CA GLY A 206 -10.94 -1.64 -12.09
C GLY A 206 -10.11 -1.48 -10.80
N LEU A 207 -10.14 -0.32 -10.14
CA LEU A 207 -9.44 -0.11 -8.85
C LEU A 207 -10.00 -1.06 -7.79
N LEU A 208 -9.15 -1.98 -7.31
CA LEU A 208 -9.52 -3.01 -6.36
C LEU A 208 -9.36 -2.56 -4.91
N GLU A 209 -8.28 -1.83 -4.61
CA GLU A 209 -7.89 -1.46 -3.26
C GLU A 209 -7.13 -0.14 -3.23
N VAL A 210 -7.30 0.60 -2.15
CA VAL A 210 -6.45 1.74 -1.81
C VAL A 210 -5.80 1.51 -0.45
N SER A 211 -4.49 1.82 -0.35
CA SER A 211 -3.71 1.76 0.90
C SER A 211 -3.45 3.18 1.40
N ILE A 212 -4.12 3.56 2.50
CA ILE A 212 -4.06 4.93 3.02
C ILE A 212 -3.41 4.95 4.41
N GLY A 213 -2.34 5.72 4.55
CA GLY A 213 -1.59 5.83 5.80
C GLY A 213 -1.59 7.25 6.37
N HIS A 214 -0.67 8.08 5.92
CA HIS A 214 -0.40 9.38 6.53
C HIS A 214 -1.63 10.28 6.60
N ALA A 215 -2.37 10.43 5.51
CA ALA A 215 -3.56 11.26 5.45
C ALA A 215 -4.63 10.78 6.44
N LEU A 216 -5.01 9.51 6.40
CA LEU A 216 -6.04 8.94 7.27
C LEU A 216 -5.71 9.11 8.75
N ILE A 217 -4.46 8.83 9.16
CA ILE A 217 -4.06 8.97 10.57
C ILE A 217 -4.01 10.45 10.99
N SER A 218 -3.57 11.36 10.11
CA SER A 218 -3.57 12.80 10.38
C SER A 218 -4.99 13.36 10.53
N GLU A 219 -5.90 12.95 9.66
CA GLU A 219 -7.33 13.32 9.71
C GLU A 219 -8.00 12.74 10.97
N ALA A 220 -7.61 11.53 11.39
CA ALA A 220 -8.14 10.89 12.59
C ALA A 220 -7.81 11.64 13.89
N ILE A 221 -6.75 12.45 13.92
CA ILE A 221 -6.43 13.32 15.08
C ILE A 221 -7.55 14.33 15.35
N TYR A 222 -8.21 14.81 14.29
CA TYR A 222 -9.28 15.81 14.40
C TYR A 222 -10.68 15.18 14.42
N LEU A 223 -10.87 14.09 13.68
CA LEU A 223 -12.19 13.52 13.39
C LEU A 223 -12.49 12.25 14.19
N GLY A 224 -11.47 11.64 14.78
CA GLY A 224 -11.57 10.32 15.40
C GLY A 224 -11.45 9.19 14.38
N LEU A 225 -10.80 8.08 14.78
CA LEU A 225 -10.40 7.02 13.88
C LEU A 225 -11.60 6.28 13.24
N ASP A 226 -12.64 5.99 14.03
CA ASP A 226 -13.89 5.37 13.53
C ASP A 226 -14.56 6.23 12.46
N ASN A 227 -14.74 7.51 12.76
CA ASN A 227 -15.36 8.44 11.81
C ASN A 227 -14.58 8.52 10.50
N VAL A 228 -13.26 8.65 10.56
CA VAL A 228 -12.41 8.78 9.37
C VAL A 228 -12.46 7.51 8.52
N VAL A 229 -12.35 6.33 9.12
CA VAL A 229 -12.48 5.04 8.38
C VAL A 229 -13.81 4.99 7.65
N ASN A 230 -14.92 5.35 8.33
CA ASN A 230 -16.24 5.38 7.71
C ASN A 230 -16.34 6.42 6.58
N MET A 231 -15.72 7.60 6.71
CA MET A 231 -15.69 8.63 5.66
C MET A 231 -14.96 8.13 4.41
N TYR A 232 -13.81 7.46 4.55
CA TYR A 232 -13.12 6.83 3.43
C TYR A 232 -13.97 5.75 2.76
N LEU A 233 -14.58 4.86 3.54
CA LEU A 233 -15.48 3.83 3.02
C LEU A 233 -16.66 4.41 2.22
N GLN A 234 -17.22 5.54 2.66
CA GLN A 234 -18.30 6.23 1.93
C GLN A 234 -17.81 6.78 0.58
N LYS A 235 -16.60 7.35 0.52
CA LYS A 235 -16.02 7.89 -0.73
C LYS A 235 -15.59 6.80 -1.72
N LEU A 236 -15.39 5.57 -1.26
CA LEU A 236 -15.03 4.41 -2.07
C LEU A 236 -16.23 3.61 -2.60
N LYS A 237 -17.43 3.95 -2.19
CA LYS A 237 -18.68 3.40 -2.77
C LYS A 237 -18.94 3.94 -4.16
#